data_3c17b8265f02a71f6f57ab0905e4e8cc
#
_entry.id   3c17b8265f02a71f6f57ab0905e4e8cc
#
_cell.length_a   1.000
_cell.length_b   1.000
_cell.length_c   1.000
_cell.angle_alpha   90.00
_cell.angle_beta   90.00
_cell.angle_gamma   90.00
#
_symmetry.space_group_name_H-M   'P 1'
#
loop_
_entity.id
_entity.type
_entity.pdbx_description
1 polymer ?
#
loop_
_entity_poly.entity_id
_entity_poly.type
_entity_poly.pdbx_seq_one_letter_code
_entity_poly.pdbx_strand_id
1 'polypeptide(L)'
;MRLLHIAIALLAMALAGCGSFSLTGTPEIATSLNGFRASHGLSQLRTDGTLIALASEHSADMARRDSLDHDGFMTSRGPRGARAENVAYGCKDPACVVQQWVNSSGHRKNMLIPGLTRYGLASATSPSGRKYWALLVGE
;
A
#
# COMPACT_ATOMS: atom_id res chain seq x y z
N MET A 1 67.03 -24.80 -46.39
CA MET A 1 66.59 -24.43 -45.02
C MET A 1 65.24 -23.72 -45.12
N ARG A 2 64.16 -24.40 -44.74
CA ARG A 2 62.80 -23.83 -44.78
C ARG A 2 62.35 -23.69 -43.33
N LEU A 3 62.15 -22.44 -42.92
CA LEU A 3 61.63 -22.10 -41.58
C LEU A 3 60.10 -22.31 -41.53
N LEU A 4 59.68 -23.21 -40.71
CA LEU A 4 58.26 -23.53 -40.46
C LEU A 4 57.74 -22.58 -39.43
N HIS A 5 56.78 -21.70 -39.80
CA HIS A 5 56.12 -20.83 -38.88
C HIS A 5 54.91 -21.57 -38.31
N ILE A 6 54.95 -21.85 -37.01
CA ILE A 6 53.80 -22.40 -36.25
C ILE A 6 52.99 -21.22 -35.76
N ALA A 7 51.77 -21.08 -36.31
CA ALA A 7 50.81 -20.13 -35.83
C ALA A 7 50.06 -20.75 -34.64
N ILE A 8 50.25 -20.17 -33.47
CA ILE A 8 49.49 -20.52 -32.26
C ILE A 8 48.17 -19.76 -32.29
N ALA A 9 47.07 -20.46 -32.52
CA ALA A 9 45.71 -19.91 -32.36
C ALA A 9 45.36 -19.86 -30.90
N LEU A 10 45.23 -18.65 -30.34
CA LEU A 10 44.69 -18.40 -29.01
C LEU A 10 43.17 -18.50 -29.07
N LEU A 11 42.64 -19.58 -28.52
CA LEU A 11 41.19 -19.77 -28.29
C LEU A 11 40.78 -18.99 -27.04
N ALA A 12 40.11 -17.85 -27.24
CA ALA A 12 39.52 -17.07 -26.17
C ALA A 12 38.25 -17.77 -25.68
N MET A 13 38.32 -18.40 -24.52
CA MET A 13 37.13 -18.87 -23.77
C MET A 13 36.36 -17.66 -23.24
N ALA A 14 35.20 -17.39 -23.79
CA ALA A 14 34.24 -16.48 -23.21
C ALA A 14 33.59 -17.15 -22.00
N LEU A 15 33.97 -16.72 -20.79
CA LEU A 15 33.27 -17.06 -19.56
C LEU A 15 31.91 -16.35 -19.60
N ALA A 16 30.86 -17.12 -19.89
CA ALA A 16 29.50 -16.70 -19.65
C ALA A 16 29.30 -16.56 -18.13
N GLY A 17 29.32 -15.31 -17.64
CA GLY A 17 28.99 -15.01 -16.28
C GLY A 17 27.54 -15.33 -16.00
N CYS A 18 27.27 -16.43 -15.28
CA CYS A 18 25.96 -16.65 -14.63
C CYS A 18 25.77 -15.53 -13.62
N GLY A 19 25.03 -14.52 -14.01
CA GLY A 19 24.54 -13.51 -13.10
C GLY A 19 23.64 -14.19 -12.06
N SER A 20 24.15 -14.36 -10.85
CA SER A 20 23.36 -14.79 -9.71
C SER A 20 22.33 -13.69 -9.43
N PHE A 21 21.07 -13.92 -9.79
CA PHE A 21 19.96 -13.13 -9.32
C PHE A 21 19.81 -13.39 -7.83
N SER A 22 20.42 -12.56 -7.01
CA SER A 22 20.16 -12.54 -5.57
C SER A 22 18.79 -11.92 -5.36
N LEU A 23 17.76 -12.76 -5.22
CA LEU A 23 16.47 -12.37 -4.66
C LEU A 23 16.59 -12.19 -3.14
N THR A 24 17.43 -11.27 -2.70
CA THR A 24 17.40 -10.76 -1.32
C THR A 24 16.54 -9.51 -1.31
N GLY A 25 15.28 -9.64 -1.72
CA GLY A 25 14.24 -8.69 -1.35
C GLY A 25 13.91 -8.93 0.11
N THR A 26 14.50 -8.16 1.04
CA THR A 26 13.83 -7.91 2.31
C THR A 26 12.40 -7.50 1.97
N PRO A 27 11.36 -8.09 2.63
CA PRO A 27 10.00 -7.65 2.38
C PRO A 27 9.97 -6.14 2.62
N GLU A 28 9.82 -5.37 1.55
CA GLU A 28 9.66 -3.93 1.64
C GLU A 28 8.42 -3.70 2.49
N ILE A 29 8.63 -3.14 3.68
CA ILE A 29 7.52 -2.82 4.59
C ILE A 29 6.60 -1.93 3.79
N ALA A 30 5.38 -2.38 3.56
CA ALA A 30 4.42 -1.67 2.74
C ALA A 30 4.14 -0.30 3.36
N THR A 31 4.77 0.74 2.82
CA THR A 31 4.65 2.12 3.31
C THR A 31 3.47 2.85 2.69
N SER A 32 2.75 2.21 1.77
CA SER A 32 1.56 2.75 1.12
C SER A 32 0.55 1.66 0.80
N LEU A 33 -0.73 2.06 0.71
CA LEU A 33 -1.81 1.18 0.27
C LEU A 33 -1.52 0.51 -1.08
N ASN A 34 -1.07 1.29 -2.06
CA ASN A 34 -0.77 0.79 -3.40
C ASN A 34 0.48 -0.10 -3.45
N GLY A 35 1.49 0.20 -2.65
CA GLY A 35 2.66 -0.68 -2.48
C GLY A 35 2.25 -2.04 -1.89
N PHE A 36 1.40 -2.03 -0.86
CA PHE A 36 0.87 -3.25 -0.25
C PHE A 36 0.03 -4.08 -1.24
N ARG A 37 -0.86 -3.45 -2.02
CA ARG A 37 -1.63 -4.14 -3.05
C ARG A 37 -0.76 -4.73 -4.15
N ALA A 38 0.23 -3.97 -4.62
CA ALA A 38 1.17 -4.43 -5.65
C ALA A 38 1.98 -5.65 -5.19
N SER A 39 2.42 -5.71 -3.93
CA SER A 39 3.12 -6.87 -3.38
C SER A 39 2.24 -8.14 -3.31
N HIS A 40 0.91 -7.98 -3.46
CA HIS A 40 -0.06 -9.08 -3.54
C HIS A 40 -0.60 -9.30 -4.97
N GLY A 41 0.04 -8.72 -5.99
CA GLY A 41 -0.36 -8.89 -7.41
C GLY A 41 -1.67 -8.17 -7.77
N LEU A 42 -2.13 -7.21 -6.96
CA LEU A 42 -3.35 -6.44 -7.20
C LEU A 42 -3.04 -5.09 -7.85
N SER A 43 -3.96 -4.62 -8.70
CA SER A 43 -3.85 -3.30 -9.33
C SER A 43 -3.86 -2.16 -8.31
N GLN A 44 -3.15 -1.09 -8.65
CA GLN A 44 -3.15 0.14 -7.87
C GLN A 44 -4.51 0.84 -7.94
N LEU A 45 -4.87 1.50 -6.85
CA LEU A 45 -6.07 2.31 -6.75
C LEU A 45 -5.75 3.78 -7.10
N ARG A 46 -6.72 4.47 -7.69
CA ARG A 46 -6.67 5.93 -7.88
C ARG A 46 -7.33 6.63 -6.71
N THR A 47 -6.89 7.83 -6.41
CA THR A 47 -7.60 8.70 -5.46
C THR A 47 -8.96 9.12 -6.02
N ASP A 48 -9.96 9.20 -5.16
CA ASP A 48 -11.33 9.62 -5.51
C ASP A 48 -11.78 10.74 -4.59
N GLY A 49 -12.23 11.86 -5.17
CA GLY A 49 -12.62 13.05 -4.42
C GLY A 49 -13.81 12.81 -3.47
N THR A 50 -14.77 11.99 -3.88
CA THR A 50 -15.91 11.63 -3.02
C THR A 50 -15.47 10.80 -1.84
N LEU A 51 -14.64 9.76 -2.07
CA LEU A 51 -14.13 8.92 -0.98
C LEU A 51 -13.19 9.70 -0.05
N ILE A 52 -12.40 10.66 -0.57
CA ILE A 52 -11.58 11.56 0.26
C ILE A 52 -12.46 12.43 1.16
N ALA A 53 -13.51 13.05 0.60
CA ALA A 53 -14.44 13.88 1.38
C ALA A 53 -15.12 13.07 2.49
N LEU A 54 -15.61 11.87 2.19
CA LEU A 54 -16.23 10.97 3.16
C LEU A 54 -15.25 10.51 4.26
N ALA A 55 -14.02 10.19 3.89
CA ALA A 55 -12.97 9.84 4.85
C ALA A 55 -12.62 11.04 5.75
N SER A 56 -12.59 12.25 5.18
CA SER A 56 -12.32 13.49 5.93
C SER A 56 -13.45 13.79 6.92
N GLU A 57 -14.71 13.70 6.49
CA GLU A 57 -15.89 13.87 7.37
C GLU A 57 -15.84 12.89 8.54
N HIS A 58 -15.58 11.61 8.27
CA HIS A 58 -15.55 10.59 9.31
C HIS A 58 -14.36 10.71 10.25
N SER A 59 -13.15 10.95 9.74
CA SER A 59 -11.98 11.17 10.60
C SER A 59 -12.14 12.39 11.50
N ALA A 60 -12.75 13.48 10.99
CA ALA A 60 -13.06 14.68 11.76
C ALA A 60 -14.13 14.41 12.83
N ASP A 61 -15.14 13.61 12.51
CA ASP A 61 -16.18 13.21 13.49
C ASP A 61 -15.60 12.37 14.63
N MET A 62 -14.80 11.35 14.31
CA MET A 62 -14.08 10.55 15.31
C MET A 62 -13.16 11.42 16.18
N ALA A 63 -12.41 12.33 15.56
CA ALA A 63 -11.51 13.25 16.28
C ALA A 63 -12.27 14.18 17.22
N ARG A 64 -13.42 14.75 16.79
CA ARG A 64 -14.26 15.61 17.60
C ARG A 64 -14.81 14.91 18.84
N ARG A 65 -15.21 13.63 18.69
CA ARG A 65 -15.76 12.80 19.78
C ARG A 65 -14.67 12.08 20.58
N ASP A 66 -13.42 12.12 20.13
CA ASP A 66 -12.28 11.32 20.61
C ASP A 66 -12.63 9.82 20.71
N SER A 67 -13.36 9.30 19.72
CA SER A 67 -13.91 7.94 19.65
C SER A 67 -13.64 7.28 18.32
N LEU A 68 -13.14 6.04 18.33
CA LEU A 68 -12.89 5.23 17.12
C LEU A 68 -14.06 4.29 16.88
N ASP A 69 -14.70 4.40 15.73
CA ASP A 69 -15.84 3.57 15.33
C ASP A 69 -16.05 3.54 13.81
N HIS A 70 -17.03 2.75 13.36
CA HIS A 70 -17.52 2.67 12.00
C HIS A 70 -18.94 3.24 11.82
N ASP A 71 -19.38 4.07 12.76
CA ASP A 71 -20.73 4.63 12.74
C ASP A 71 -21.02 5.35 11.43
N GLY A 72 -22.21 5.10 10.86
CA GLY A 72 -22.63 5.66 9.58
C GLY A 72 -22.03 5.00 8.34
N PHE A 73 -21.23 3.94 8.44
CA PHE A 73 -20.72 3.27 7.24
C PHE A 73 -21.85 2.73 6.37
N MET A 74 -22.77 1.93 6.94
CA MET A 74 -23.86 1.30 6.19
C MET A 74 -24.94 2.29 5.73
N THR A 75 -25.12 3.42 6.39
CA THR A 75 -26.19 4.39 6.13
C THR A 75 -25.74 5.62 5.33
N SER A 76 -24.44 5.87 5.26
CA SER A 76 -23.87 7.05 4.58
C SER A 76 -22.74 6.68 3.63
N ARG A 77 -21.62 6.21 4.14
CA ARG A 77 -20.41 6.05 3.33
C ARG A 77 -20.50 4.89 2.32
N GLY A 78 -21.09 3.75 2.72
CA GLY A 78 -21.36 2.62 1.83
C GLY A 78 -22.26 3.00 0.65
N PRO A 79 -23.46 3.53 0.86
CA PRO A 79 -24.35 3.99 -0.23
C PRO A 79 -23.75 5.05 -1.15
N ARG A 80 -22.75 5.80 -0.69
CA ARG A 80 -22.04 6.84 -1.49
C ARG A 80 -20.79 6.30 -2.20
N GLY A 81 -20.58 4.98 -2.23
CA GLY A 81 -19.56 4.32 -3.06
C GLY A 81 -18.40 3.69 -2.33
N ALA A 82 -18.39 3.68 -0.98
CA ALA A 82 -17.38 2.93 -0.23
C ALA A 82 -17.75 1.44 -0.15
N ARG A 83 -16.84 0.59 -0.62
CA ARG A 83 -16.97 -0.88 -0.53
C ARG A 83 -16.52 -1.42 0.81
N ALA A 84 -15.49 -0.78 1.39
CA ALA A 84 -14.96 -1.11 2.72
C ALA A 84 -14.30 0.11 3.36
N GLU A 85 -14.12 0.03 4.68
CA GLU A 85 -13.55 1.08 5.50
C GLU A 85 -12.52 0.50 6.47
N ASN A 86 -11.40 1.20 6.63
CA ASN A 86 -10.47 1.00 7.74
C ASN A 86 -10.36 2.29 8.54
N VAL A 87 -10.43 2.18 9.86
CA VAL A 87 -10.18 3.30 10.77
C VAL A 87 -9.07 2.97 11.75
N ALA A 88 -8.35 3.99 12.21
CA ALA A 88 -7.29 3.85 13.20
C ALA A 88 -7.02 5.17 13.91
N TYR A 89 -6.24 5.13 14.99
CA TYR A 89 -5.72 6.33 15.65
C TYR A 89 -4.27 6.13 16.10
N GLY A 90 -3.59 7.23 16.40
CA GLY A 90 -2.27 7.26 17.02
C GLY A 90 -1.10 7.45 16.05
N CYS A 91 -1.23 6.97 14.81
CA CYS A 91 -0.21 7.17 13.79
C CYS A 91 -0.07 8.62 13.36
N LYS A 92 1.17 9.09 13.17
CA LYS A 92 1.45 10.49 12.77
C LYS A 92 1.38 10.69 11.25
N ASP A 93 1.64 9.65 10.47
CA ASP A 93 1.74 9.70 9.02
C ASP A 93 1.06 8.50 8.33
N PRO A 94 0.84 8.57 7.00
CA PRO A 94 0.19 7.51 6.24
C PRO A 94 0.94 6.17 6.26
N ALA A 95 2.26 6.17 6.27
CA ALA A 95 3.04 4.94 6.25
C ALA A 95 2.81 4.14 7.54
N CYS A 96 2.82 4.82 8.68
CA CYS A 96 2.50 4.22 9.99
C CYS A 96 1.11 3.59 10.00
N VAL A 97 0.07 4.30 9.56
CA VAL A 97 -1.30 3.79 9.63
C VAL A 97 -1.54 2.64 8.65
N VAL A 98 -0.95 2.68 7.47
CA VAL A 98 -1.00 1.54 6.53
C VAL A 98 -0.35 0.31 7.15
N GLN A 99 0.82 0.45 7.78
CA GLN A 99 1.48 -0.66 8.46
C GLN A 99 0.64 -1.20 9.63
N GLN A 100 -0.03 -0.34 10.39
CA GLN A 100 -0.97 -0.75 11.44
C GLN A 100 -2.11 -1.60 10.87
N TRP A 101 -2.69 -1.20 9.73
CA TRP A 101 -3.73 -1.97 9.05
C TRP A 101 -3.22 -3.27 8.42
N VAL A 102 -2.00 -3.29 7.89
CA VAL A 102 -1.35 -4.52 7.40
C VAL A 102 -1.24 -5.58 8.50
N ASN A 103 -0.97 -5.17 9.74
CA ASN A 103 -0.83 -6.07 10.88
C ASN A 103 -2.17 -6.57 11.45
N SER A 104 -3.31 -5.99 11.03
CA SER A 104 -4.65 -6.40 11.43
C SER A 104 -5.34 -7.22 10.33
N SER A 105 -5.76 -8.44 10.64
CA SER A 105 -6.33 -9.35 9.63
C SER A 105 -7.59 -8.81 8.95
N GLY A 106 -8.47 -8.13 9.70
CA GLY A 106 -9.69 -7.51 9.16
C GLY A 106 -9.37 -6.32 8.23
N HIS A 107 -8.54 -5.40 8.70
CA HIS A 107 -8.12 -4.24 7.91
C HIS A 107 -7.33 -4.65 6.65
N ARG A 108 -6.45 -5.64 6.79
CA ARG A 108 -5.69 -6.20 5.66
C ARG A 108 -6.61 -6.76 4.58
N LYS A 109 -7.66 -7.51 4.96
CA LYS A 109 -8.66 -8.02 4.00
C LYS A 109 -9.33 -6.90 3.22
N ASN A 110 -9.71 -5.80 3.87
CA ASN A 110 -10.33 -4.65 3.20
C ASN A 110 -9.40 -4.02 2.16
N MET A 111 -8.11 -3.90 2.45
CA MET A 111 -7.13 -3.35 1.50
C MET A 111 -6.85 -4.27 0.31
N LEU A 112 -7.13 -5.57 0.43
CA LEU A 112 -6.87 -6.60 -0.59
C LEU A 112 -8.12 -7.06 -1.34
N ILE A 113 -9.27 -6.41 -1.18
CA ILE A 113 -10.49 -6.76 -1.95
C ILE A 113 -10.17 -6.66 -3.44
N PRO A 114 -10.41 -7.73 -4.23
CA PRO A 114 -10.28 -7.68 -5.69
C PRO A 114 -11.31 -6.72 -6.30
N GLY A 115 -11.01 -6.19 -7.48
CA GLY A 115 -11.93 -5.31 -8.22
C GLY A 115 -12.00 -3.87 -7.73
N LEU A 116 -11.37 -3.53 -6.60
CA LEU A 116 -11.27 -2.12 -6.19
C LEU A 116 -10.49 -1.31 -7.23
N THR A 117 -10.95 -0.07 -7.48
CA THR A 117 -10.32 0.86 -8.44
C THR A 117 -9.94 2.19 -7.82
N ARG A 118 -10.52 2.57 -6.68
CA ARG A 118 -10.36 3.92 -6.10
C ARG A 118 -10.33 3.88 -4.58
N TYR A 119 -9.79 4.95 -3.99
CA TYR A 119 -9.73 5.11 -2.54
C TYR A 119 -9.75 6.58 -2.11
N GLY A 120 -10.11 6.81 -0.85
CA GLY A 120 -9.93 8.07 -0.14
C GLY A 120 -9.29 7.81 1.22
N LEU A 121 -8.24 8.55 1.54
CA LEU A 121 -7.55 8.51 2.83
C LEU A 121 -7.54 9.91 3.42
N ALA A 122 -7.95 10.05 4.68
CA ALA A 122 -7.92 11.31 5.40
C ALA A 122 -7.65 11.11 6.88
N SER A 123 -7.27 12.19 7.56
CA SER A 123 -7.07 12.20 9.01
C SER A 123 -7.47 13.54 9.62
N ALA A 124 -7.84 13.50 10.90
CA ALA A 124 -8.07 14.68 11.72
C ALA A 124 -7.48 14.46 13.12
N THR A 125 -7.09 15.56 13.78
CA THR A 125 -6.51 15.50 15.12
C THR A 125 -7.54 15.98 16.15
N SER A 126 -7.74 15.19 17.20
CA SER A 126 -8.64 15.54 18.31
C SER A 126 -8.05 16.64 19.19
N PRO A 127 -8.86 17.30 20.04
CA PRO A 127 -8.37 18.25 21.03
C PRO A 127 -7.34 17.65 22.00
N SER A 128 -7.38 16.34 22.23
CA SER A 128 -6.39 15.61 23.05
C SER A 128 -5.05 15.40 22.33
N GLY A 129 -4.93 15.78 21.03
CA GLY A 129 -3.73 15.59 20.20
C GLY A 129 -3.67 14.22 19.53
N ARG A 130 -4.70 13.38 19.64
CA ARG A 130 -4.76 12.08 18.97
C ARG A 130 -5.20 12.24 17.53
N LYS A 131 -4.44 11.67 16.58
CA LYS A 131 -4.78 11.70 15.16
C LYS A 131 -5.62 10.48 14.80
N TYR A 132 -6.79 10.71 14.22
CA TYR A 132 -7.72 9.71 13.72
C TYR A 132 -7.63 9.61 12.20
N TRP A 133 -7.66 8.40 11.68
CA TRP A 133 -7.53 8.08 10.27
C TRP A 133 -8.74 7.32 9.76
N ALA A 134 -9.17 7.63 8.54
CA ALA A 134 -10.15 6.85 7.81
C ALA A 134 -9.65 6.58 6.40
N LEU A 135 -9.70 5.31 5.97
CA LEU A 135 -9.48 4.85 4.61
C LEU A 135 -10.79 4.28 4.09
N LEU A 136 -11.27 4.80 2.97
CA LEU A 136 -12.37 4.24 2.21
C LEU A 136 -11.85 3.69 0.90
N VAL A 137 -12.30 2.50 0.51
CA VAL A 137 -11.98 1.88 -0.77
C VAL A 137 -13.25 1.60 -1.54
N GLY A 138 -13.23 1.73 -2.87
CA GLY A 138 -14.39 1.59 -3.75
C GLY A 138 -14.05 0.98 -5.12
N GLU A 139 -15.09 0.58 -5.85
CA GLU A 139 -15.02 0.01 -7.20
C GLU A 139 -15.17 1.10 -8.26
#